data_bbcec6de29c4255dafeca38338f164fa
#
_entry.id   bbcec6de29c4255dafeca38338f164fa
#
_cell.length_a   1.000
_cell.length_b   1.000
_cell.length_c   1.000
_cell.angle_alpha   90.00
_cell.angle_beta   90.00
_cell.angle_gamma   90.00
#
_symmetry.space_group_name_H-M   'P 1'
#
loop_
_entity.id
_entity.type
_entity.pdbx_description
1 polymer ?
#
loop_
_entity_poly.entity_id
_entity_poly.type
_entity_poly.pdbx_seq_one_letter_code
_entity_poly.pdbx_strand_id
1 'polypeptide(L)'
;ASAFEGEEISNTSDYFKMPANIFIEGRPAGLFYGFRTNGIVTQEAIDKGLVPTYRGQQLQPGDIWYLDTDESGNVDDMDKEVIGDPNPSFTYGFSTSFRWKSLSLSMMFDGVYGNQIANGNLLPETNTSPTGNNLHNVRTEAYLGAWSESNQDARYPRLNRTAGQTKDFTDRILENGSYMRLSAVTLSYQFNFKRTSVVKNLGLSFTVRNAFTW
;
A
#
# COMPACT_ATOMS: atom_id res chain seq x y z
N ALA A 1 27.80 11.36 14.75
CA ALA A 1 27.35 11.36 13.35
C ALA A 1 26.99 9.96 12.82
N SER A 2 27.01 8.92 13.63
CA SER A 2 26.77 7.52 13.21
C SER A 2 25.52 6.88 13.85
N ALA A 3 24.62 7.70 14.40
CA ALA A 3 23.49 7.20 15.17
C ALA A 3 22.36 6.57 14.33
N PHE A 4 22.47 6.56 13.00
CA PHE A 4 21.40 6.10 12.11
C PHE A 4 21.86 5.09 11.05
N GLU A 5 23.10 4.64 11.10
CA GLU A 5 23.57 3.63 10.16
C GLU A 5 22.99 2.27 10.55
N GLY A 6 21.91 1.88 9.84
CA GLY A 6 21.25 0.60 10.05
C GLY A 6 20.35 0.50 11.28
N GLU A 7 20.01 1.61 11.96
CA GLU A 7 19.04 1.57 13.05
C GLU A 7 17.62 1.36 12.54
N GLU A 8 17.05 0.24 12.92
CA GLU A 8 15.64 -0.06 12.79
C GLU A 8 14.85 0.79 13.78
N ILE A 9 14.12 1.80 13.30
CA ILE A 9 13.12 2.45 14.13
C ILE A 9 11.84 1.61 14.05
N SER A 10 11.62 0.86 15.09
CA SER A 10 10.43 0.06 15.31
C SER A 10 9.19 0.97 15.28
N ASN A 11 8.36 0.83 14.26
CA ASN A 11 6.98 1.24 14.37
C ASN A 11 6.27 0.13 15.17
N THR A 12 6.23 0.32 16.49
CA THR A 12 5.62 -0.61 17.45
C THR A 12 4.10 -0.55 17.34
N SER A 13 3.55 -1.04 16.25
CA SER A 13 2.19 -1.54 16.34
C SER A 13 2.27 -2.96 16.90
N ASP A 14 1.43 -3.31 17.87
CA ASP A 14 1.30 -4.69 18.40
C ASP A 14 1.01 -5.72 17.29
N TYR A 15 0.70 -5.23 16.10
CA TYR A 15 0.42 -5.98 14.88
C TYR A 15 1.68 -6.46 14.18
N PHE A 16 2.66 -5.59 14.04
CA PHE A 16 3.95 -5.93 13.48
C PHE A 16 4.93 -6.08 14.64
N LYS A 17 5.19 -7.28 15.07
CA LYS A 17 6.21 -7.55 16.10
C LYS A 17 7.64 -7.27 15.62
N MET A 18 7.75 -6.65 14.42
CA MET A 18 9.00 -6.35 13.75
C MET A 18 8.99 -4.93 13.21
N PRO A 19 10.15 -4.26 13.17
CA PRO A 19 10.27 -2.96 12.54
C PRO A 19 9.86 -3.04 11.07
N ALA A 20 8.93 -2.17 10.69
CA ALA A 20 8.43 -2.05 9.32
C ALA A 20 9.17 -0.99 8.52
N ASN A 21 9.97 -0.15 9.19
CA ASN A 21 10.69 0.97 8.59
C ASN A 21 12.14 0.98 9.03
N ILE A 22 13.02 1.41 8.12
CA ILE A 22 14.45 1.57 8.37
C ILE A 22 14.90 2.97 7.99
N PHE A 23 15.93 3.45 8.71
CA PHE A 23 16.62 4.70 8.41
C PHE A 23 18.07 4.36 8.05
N ILE A 24 18.45 4.68 6.82
CA ILE A 24 19.77 4.41 6.28
C ILE A 24 20.41 5.74 5.90
N GLU A 25 21.66 5.98 6.30
CA GLU A 25 22.38 7.19 5.93
C GLU A 25 22.48 7.35 4.41
N GLY A 26 22.16 8.53 3.92
CA GLY A 26 22.16 8.83 2.48
C GLY A 26 20.94 8.32 1.69
N ARG A 27 19.97 7.71 2.34
CA ARG A 27 18.71 7.28 1.73
C ARG A 27 17.50 8.07 2.27
N PRO A 28 16.36 8.05 1.57
CA PRO A 28 15.12 8.63 2.07
C PRO A 28 14.74 8.06 3.44
N ALA A 29 14.11 8.88 4.27
CA ALA A 29 13.71 8.48 5.60
C ALA A 29 12.51 7.53 5.57
N GLY A 30 12.50 6.55 6.48
CA GLY A 30 11.35 5.68 6.72
C GLY A 30 11.05 4.68 5.62
N LEU A 31 12.06 4.22 4.89
CA LEU A 31 11.92 3.17 3.88
C LEU A 31 11.27 1.92 4.48
N PHE A 32 10.42 1.25 3.72
CA PHE A 32 9.82 -0.01 4.15
C PHE A 32 10.87 -1.12 4.14
N TYR A 33 11.00 -1.80 5.29
CA TYR A 33 11.99 -2.83 5.53
C TYR A 33 11.32 -4.12 5.94
N GLY A 34 11.56 -5.19 5.22
CA GLY A 34 10.88 -6.46 5.43
C GLY A 34 11.31 -7.52 4.44
N PHE A 35 10.50 -8.55 4.30
CA PHE A 35 10.80 -9.66 3.41
C PHE A 35 10.24 -9.41 2.00
N ARG A 36 11.06 -9.72 1.02
CA ARG A 36 10.60 -9.81 -0.37
C ARG A 36 10.06 -11.19 -0.66
N THR A 37 9.01 -11.25 -1.46
CA THR A 37 8.35 -12.52 -1.79
C THR A 37 8.50 -12.87 -3.27
N ASN A 38 8.55 -14.18 -3.56
CA ASN A 38 8.56 -14.74 -4.91
C ASN A 38 7.23 -15.45 -5.24
N GLY A 39 6.14 -14.94 -4.69
CA GLY A 39 4.81 -15.51 -4.90
C GLY A 39 4.43 -16.60 -3.91
N ILE A 40 3.88 -17.69 -4.39
CA ILE A 40 3.38 -18.81 -3.60
C ILE A 40 4.18 -20.06 -3.95
N VAL A 41 4.53 -20.82 -2.92
CA VAL A 41 5.28 -22.08 -3.05
C VAL A 41 4.45 -23.08 -3.86
N THR A 42 5.06 -23.65 -4.89
CA THR A 42 4.49 -24.73 -5.69
C THR A 42 5.15 -26.06 -5.35
N GLN A 43 4.46 -27.19 -5.58
CA GLN A 43 5.05 -28.50 -5.41
C GLN A 43 6.28 -28.69 -6.32
N GLU A 44 6.18 -28.21 -7.56
CA GLU A 44 7.30 -28.29 -8.52
C GLU A 44 8.57 -27.58 -8.03
N ALA A 45 8.43 -26.41 -7.36
CA ALA A 45 9.55 -25.68 -6.81
C ALA A 45 10.22 -26.42 -5.64
N ILE A 46 9.40 -27.10 -4.81
CA ILE A 46 9.91 -27.95 -3.72
C ILE A 46 10.67 -29.14 -4.30
N ASP A 47 10.09 -29.85 -5.28
CA ASP A 47 10.69 -31.04 -5.91
C ASP A 47 12.03 -30.72 -6.58
N LYS A 48 12.16 -29.48 -7.09
CA LYS A 48 13.43 -28.96 -7.65
C LYS A 48 14.44 -28.44 -6.59
N GLY A 49 14.06 -28.45 -5.31
CA GLY A 49 14.92 -27.93 -4.24
C GLY A 49 15.17 -26.42 -4.28
N LEU A 50 14.28 -25.65 -4.88
CA LEU A 50 14.42 -24.20 -5.05
C LEU A 50 13.86 -23.39 -3.87
N VAL A 51 13.10 -24.04 -2.99
CA VAL A 51 12.41 -23.37 -1.89
C VAL A 51 13.23 -23.46 -0.63
N PRO A 52 13.71 -22.33 -0.06
CA PRO A 52 14.44 -22.32 1.19
C PRO A 52 13.53 -22.74 2.36
N THR A 53 14.13 -23.12 3.47
CA THR A 53 13.40 -23.26 4.73
C THR A 53 13.03 -21.87 5.25
N TYR A 54 11.99 -21.78 6.08
CA TYR A 54 11.58 -20.55 6.74
C TYR A 54 11.74 -20.72 8.25
N ARG A 55 12.68 -20.00 8.86
CA ARG A 55 13.03 -20.12 10.27
C ARG A 55 13.24 -21.58 10.73
N GLY A 56 13.94 -22.34 9.89
CA GLY A 56 14.21 -23.78 10.10
C GLY A 56 13.02 -24.69 9.82
N GLN A 57 11.89 -24.18 9.32
CA GLN A 57 10.73 -24.99 8.96
C GLN A 57 10.64 -25.17 7.43
N GLN A 58 10.32 -26.38 7.01
CA GLN A 58 10.06 -26.67 5.61
C GLN A 58 8.76 -26.01 5.17
N LEU A 59 8.79 -25.23 4.10
CA LEU A 59 7.59 -24.67 3.49
C LEU A 59 6.82 -25.75 2.72
N GLN A 60 5.52 -25.56 2.64
CA GLN A 60 4.59 -26.47 1.96
C GLN A 60 3.96 -25.76 0.75
N PRO A 61 3.44 -26.50 -0.23
CA PRO A 61 2.71 -25.90 -1.33
C PRO A 61 1.58 -25.01 -0.83
N GLY A 62 1.48 -23.80 -1.40
CA GLY A 62 0.51 -22.80 -0.97
C GLY A 62 1.01 -21.85 0.12
N ASP A 63 2.17 -22.07 0.72
CA ASP A 63 2.79 -21.11 1.63
C ASP A 63 3.33 -19.89 0.83
N ILE A 64 3.64 -18.81 1.53
CA ILE A 64 4.34 -17.66 0.93
C ILE A 64 5.79 -18.06 0.67
N TRP A 65 6.26 -17.84 -0.54
CA TRP A 65 7.64 -18.06 -0.92
C TRP A 65 8.44 -16.77 -0.70
N TYR A 66 9.29 -16.76 0.31
CA TYR A 66 10.21 -15.66 0.55
C TYR A 66 11.49 -15.83 -0.26
N LEU A 67 12.12 -14.70 -0.60
CA LEU A 67 13.46 -14.72 -1.15
C LEU A 67 14.48 -14.90 -0.04
N ASP A 68 15.42 -15.81 -0.26
CA ASP A 68 16.62 -16.03 0.53
C ASP A 68 17.71 -15.10 -0.07
N THR A 69 17.94 -13.97 0.57
CA THR A 69 18.78 -12.91 0.01
C THR A 69 20.25 -13.11 0.29
N ASP A 70 20.59 -13.87 1.32
CA ASP A 70 21.97 -14.22 1.69
C ASP A 70 22.40 -15.62 1.20
N GLU A 71 21.49 -16.32 0.48
CA GLU A 71 21.72 -17.66 -0.06
C GLU A 71 22.09 -18.72 1.00
N SER A 72 21.61 -18.53 2.22
CA SER A 72 21.89 -19.46 3.34
C SER A 72 21.10 -20.76 3.27
N GLY A 73 20.04 -20.80 2.47
CA GLY A 73 19.05 -21.89 2.38
C GLY A 73 17.98 -21.84 3.47
N ASN A 74 17.98 -20.77 4.29
CA ASN A 74 17.01 -20.58 5.37
C ASN A 74 16.65 -19.12 5.54
N VAL A 75 15.41 -18.78 5.26
CA VAL A 75 14.91 -17.41 5.42
C VAL A 75 14.75 -17.06 6.89
N ASP A 76 15.43 -16.03 7.33
CA ASP A 76 15.34 -15.47 8.67
C ASP A 76 15.49 -13.94 8.68
N ASP A 77 15.78 -13.34 9.82
CA ASP A 77 15.81 -11.88 9.93
C ASP A 77 16.96 -11.22 9.14
N MET A 78 17.95 -12.00 8.68
CA MET A 78 19.04 -11.51 7.83
C MET A 78 18.61 -11.29 6.37
N ASP A 79 17.51 -11.93 5.94
CA ASP A 79 16.96 -11.81 4.59
C ASP A 79 16.06 -10.58 4.38
N LYS A 80 15.89 -9.77 5.41
CA LYS A 80 15.13 -8.54 5.28
C LYS A 80 15.92 -7.52 4.47
N GLU A 81 15.19 -6.83 3.60
CA GLU A 81 15.74 -5.77 2.77
C GLU A 81 14.78 -4.58 2.66
N VAL A 82 15.22 -3.50 2.02
CA VAL A 82 14.33 -2.40 1.66
C VAL A 82 13.38 -2.88 0.55
N ILE A 83 12.11 -3.02 0.89
CA ILE A 83 11.07 -3.54 -0.01
C ILE A 83 10.21 -2.45 -0.64
N GLY A 84 10.30 -1.21 -0.14
CA GLY A 84 9.53 -0.10 -0.70
C GLY A 84 9.88 1.26 -0.13
N ASP A 85 9.31 2.30 -0.74
CA ASP A 85 9.52 3.70 -0.37
C ASP A 85 8.19 4.43 -0.14
N PRO A 86 7.92 4.95 1.08
CA PRO A 86 6.74 5.76 1.35
C PRO A 86 6.85 7.19 0.79
N ASN A 87 8.06 7.62 0.40
CA ASN A 87 8.29 8.97 -0.05
C ASN A 87 7.90 9.13 -1.52
N PRO A 88 7.16 10.19 -1.87
CA PRO A 88 6.82 10.43 -3.26
C PRO A 88 8.03 10.88 -4.08
N SER A 89 8.10 10.43 -5.32
CA SER A 89 9.07 10.94 -6.29
C SER A 89 8.83 12.41 -6.57
N PHE A 90 7.56 12.82 -6.65
CA PHE A 90 7.16 14.22 -6.73
C PHE A 90 5.69 14.42 -6.33
N THR A 91 5.38 15.63 -5.94
CA THR A 91 4.02 16.12 -5.73
C THR A 91 3.72 17.19 -6.77
N TYR A 92 2.47 17.28 -7.19
CA TYR A 92 2.07 18.26 -8.21
C TYR A 92 0.72 18.87 -7.90
N GLY A 93 0.55 20.09 -8.39
CA GLY A 93 -0.72 20.80 -8.33
C GLY A 93 -0.85 21.74 -9.51
N PHE A 94 -2.02 21.79 -10.09
CA PHE A 94 -2.34 22.76 -11.11
C PHE A 94 -3.77 23.27 -10.97
N SER A 95 -4.01 24.50 -11.42
CA SER A 95 -5.33 25.06 -11.46
C SER A 95 -5.60 25.62 -12.84
N THR A 96 -6.86 25.51 -13.26
CA THR A 96 -7.32 26.11 -14.51
C THR A 96 -8.62 26.84 -14.27
N SER A 97 -8.84 27.91 -15.02
CA SER A 97 -10.11 28.67 -14.98
C SER A 97 -10.53 29.03 -16.37
N PHE A 98 -11.82 28.90 -16.61
CA PHE A 98 -12.47 29.28 -17.84
C PHE A 98 -13.58 30.30 -17.57
N ARG A 99 -13.57 31.39 -18.31
CA ARG A 99 -14.60 32.41 -18.19
C ARG A 99 -15.27 32.63 -19.56
N TRP A 100 -16.59 32.58 -19.55
CA TRP A 100 -17.40 32.90 -20.73
C TRP A 100 -18.55 33.83 -20.32
N LYS A 101 -18.44 35.07 -20.74
CA LYS A 101 -19.40 36.15 -20.34
C LYS A 101 -19.47 36.26 -18.80
N SER A 102 -20.66 35.98 -18.25
CA SER A 102 -20.92 36.03 -16.81
C SER A 102 -20.67 34.69 -16.08
N LEU A 103 -20.37 33.63 -16.82
CA LEU A 103 -20.07 32.31 -16.27
C LEU A 103 -18.58 32.12 -16.09
N SER A 104 -18.17 31.60 -14.96
CA SER A 104 -16.79 31.16 -14.73
C SER A 104 -16.76 29.80 -14.09
N LEU A 105 -15.84 28.95 -14.58
CA LEU A 105 -15.54 27.65 -14.07
C LEU A 105 -14.07 27.63 -13.65
N SER A 106 -13.78 27.26 -12.41
CA SER A 106 -12.41 27.01 -11.97
C SER A 106 -12.30 25.60 -11.43
N MET A 107 -11.16 24.96 -11.72
CA MET A 107 -10.83 23.61 -11.29
C MET A 107 -9.42 23.61 -10.70
N MET A 108 -9.24 22.88 -9.62
CA MET A 108 -7.98 22.71 -8.93
C MET A 108 -7.68 21.23 -8.77
N PHE A 109 -6.49 20.84 -9.20
CA PHE A 109 -6.00 19.48 -9.14
C PHE A 109 -4.76 19.43 -8.26
N ASP A 110 -4.65 18.37 -7.47
CA ASP A 110 -3.45 18.01 -6.74
C ASP A 110 -3.21 16.51 -6.82
N GLY A 111 -1.97 16.12 -6.63
CA GLY A 111 -1.62 14.72 -6.66
C GLY A 111 -0.22 14.43 -6.19
N VAL A 112 0.02 13.16 -6.01
CA VAL A 112 1.27 12.56 -5.55
C VAL A 112 1.62 11.41 -6.47
N TYR A 113 2.88 11.23 -6.76
CA TYR A 113 3.34 10.15 -7.62
C TYR A 113 4.56 9.45 -7.05
N GLY A 114 4.57 8.11 -7.13
CA GLY A 114 5.71 7.26 -6.88
C GLY A 114 5.91 6.84 -5.42
N ASN A 115 4.99 7.19 -4.52
CA ASN A 115 5.00 6.67 -3.16
C ASN A 115 4.30 5.32 -3.05
N GLN A 116 4.69 4.55 -2.05
CA GLN A 116 4.01 3.32 -1.64
C GLN A 116 3.35 3.49 -0.27
N ILE A 117 2.31 2.70 -0.04
CA ILE A 117 1.57 2.68 1.23
C ILE A 117 1.55 1.24 1.74
N ALA A 118 1.90 1.04 3.00
CA ALA A 118 1.73 -0.25 3.65
C ALA A 118 0.29 -0.40 4.15
N ASN A 119 -0.49 -1.26 3.49
CA ASN A 119 -1.85 -1.56 3.88
C ASN A 119 -1.87 -2.69 4.92
N GLY A 120 -1.68 -2.30 6.19
CA GLY A 120 -1.66 -3.24 7.31
C GLY A 120 -2.94 -4.04 7.51
N ASN A 121 -4.08 -3.59 6.95
CA ASN A 121 -5.34 -4.32 7.04
C ASN A 121 -5.32 -5.60 6.19
N LEU A 122 -4.45 -5.69 5.18
CA LEU A 122 -4.34 -6.90 4.36
C LEU A 122 -3.82 -8.11 5.15
N LEU A 123 -3.02 -7.91 6.19
CA LEU A 123 -2.47 -9.01 6.98
C LEU A 123 -3.54 -9.85 7.68
N PRO A 124 -4.40 -9.28 8.56
CA PRO A 124 -5.44 -10.05 9.22
C PRO A 124 -6.52 -10.51 8.25
N GLU A 125 -6.89 -9.66 7.29
CA GLU A 125 -7.99 -9.93 6.37
C GLU A 125 -7.68 -11.04 5.35
N THR A 126 -6.40 -11.32 5.12
CA THR A 126 -5.94 -12.39 4.22
C THR A 126 -5.41 -13.61 4.96
N ASN A 127 -5.48 -13.60 6.29
CA ASN A 127 -4.89 -14.61 7.15
C ASN A 127 -5.97 -15.39 7.93
N THR A 128 -6.05 -16.68 7.66
CA THR A 128 -6.98 -17.59 8.35
C THR A 128 -6.31 -18.50 9.37
N SER A 129 -5.00 -18.34 9.63
CA SER A 129 -4.32 -19.23 10.56
C SER A 129 -4.91 -19.10 11.97
N PRO A 130 -5.50 -20.15 12.53
CA PRO A 130 -6.19 -20.10 13.83
C PRO A 130 -5.21 -20.16 15.02
N THR A 131 -4.03 -19.61 14.89
CA THR A 131 -3.07 -19.56 15.99
C THR A 131 -3.42 -18.45 16.97
N GLY A 132 -4.15 -18.79 18.00
CA GLY A 132 -4.52 -17.91 19.10
C GLY A 132 -6.03 -17.60 19.17
N ASN A 133 -6.44 -16.90 20.21
CA ASN A 133 -7.85 -16.57 20.53
C ASN A 133 -8.49 -15.54 19.58
N ASN A 134 -7.84 -15.19 18.49
CA ASN A 134 -8.30 -14.18 17.55
C ASN A 134 -8.81 -14.85 16.26
N LEU A 135 -10.08 -15.24 16.29
CA LEU A 135 -10.81 -15.62 15.08
C LEU A 135 -11.21 -14.35 14.36
N HIS A 136 -10.55 -14.04 13.27
CA HIS A 136 -10.93 -12.95 12.38
C HIS A 136 -11.63 -13.50 11.14
N ASN A 137 -12.63 -12.75 10.66
CA ASN A 137 -13.19 -13.01 9.36
C ASN A 137 -12.14 -12.66 8.28
N VAL A 138 -12.06 -13.53 7.29
CA VAL A 138 -11.21 -13.35 6.11
C VAL A 138 -12.00 -12.64 5.04
N ARG A 139 -11.35 -11.82 4.23
CA ARG A 139 -11.97 -11.24 3.05
C ARG A 139 -12.45 -12.32 2.10
N THR A 140 -13.63 -12.16 1.55
CA THR A 140 -14.20 -13.10 0.58
C THR A 140 -13.27 -13.39 -0.59
N GLU A 141 -12.56 -12.34 -1.08
CA GLU A 141 -11.58 -12.46 -2.15
C GLU A 141 -10.40 -13.36 -1.76
N ALA A 142 -9.92 -13.23 -0.51
CA ALA A 142 -8.83 -14.05 -0.01
C ALA A 142 -9.26 -15.50 0.21
N TYR A 143 -10.51 -15.72 0.64
CA TYR A 143 -11.06 -17.05 0.80
C TYR A 143 -11.27 -17.77 -0.55
N LEU A 144 -11.90 -17.10 -1.50
CA LEU A 144 -12.18 -17.68 -2.83
C LEU A 144 -10.92 -17.77 -3.70
N GLY A 145 -9.97 -16.86 -3.53
CA GLY A 145 -8.72 -16.82 -4.27
C GLY A 145 -7.54 -17.51 -3.56
N ALA A 146 -7.78 -18.22 -2.46
CA ALA A 146 -6.75 -18.95 -1.74
C ALA A 146 -6.21 -20.11 -2.57
N TRP A 147 -4.93 -20.41 -2.36
CA TRP A 147 -4.30 -21.58 -2.94
C TRP A 147 -4.95 -22.87 -2.43
N SER A 148 -5.19 -23.78 -3.34
CA SER A 148 -5.64 -25.15 -3.09
C SER A 148 -5.13 -26.05 -4.23
N GLU A 149 -5.23 -27.36 -4.06
CA GLU A 149 -4.85 -28.32 -5.10
C GLU A 149 -5.59 -28.09 -6.43
N SER A 150 -6.82 -27.56 -6.37
CA SER A 150 -7.64 -27.19 -7.52
C SER A 150 -7.41 -25.76 -8.03
N ASN A 151 -6.69 -24.92 -7.29
CA ASN A 151 -6.39 -23.53 -7.62
C ASN A 151 -4.91 -23.22 -7.33
N GLN A 152 -4.02 -23.75 -8.17
CA GLN A 152 -2.56 -23.63 -7.97
C GLN A 152 -1.98 -22.29 -8.42
N ASP A 153 -2.66 -21.58 -9.33
CA ASP A 153 -2.30 -20.22 -9.77
C ASP A 153 -3.02 -19.15 -8.93
N ALA A 154 -3.00 -19.35 -7.62
CA ALA A 154 -3.70 -18.52 -6.68
C ALA A 154 -2.91 -17.23 -6.34
N ARG A 155 -3.63 -16.12 -6.21
CA ARG A 155 -3.04 -14.87 -5.71
C ARG A 155 -2.78 -14.89 -4.21
N TYR A 156 -3.62 -15.59 -3.45
CA TYR A 156 -3.54 -15.67 -2.00
C TYR A 156 -2.98 -17.02 -1.55
N PRO A 157 -2.15 -17.03 -0.51
CA PRO A 157 -1.61 -18.29 0.01
C PRO A 157 -2.71 -19.18 0.57
N ARG A 158 -2.35 -20.44 0.84
CA ARG A 158 -3.28 -21.37 1.49
C ARG A 158 -3.76 -20.83 2.84
N LEU A 159 -4.97 -21.21 3.21
CA LEU A 159 -5.62 -20.69 4.41
C LEU A 159 -4.92 -21.11 5.72
N ASN A 160 -4.31 -22.28 5.76
CA ASN A 160 -3.58 -22.81 6.91
C ASN A 160 -2.06 -22.81 6.63
N ARG A 161 -1.46 -21.64 6.62
CA ARG A 161 -0.04 -21.44 6.32
C ARG A 161 0.89 -21.92 7.44
N THR A 162 2.16 -22.16 7.09
CA THR A 162 3.22 -22.40 8.04
C THR A 162 3.28 -21.29 9.10
N ALA A 163 3.45 -21.68 10.35
CA ALA A 163 3.43 -20.76 11.48
C ALA A 163 4.51 -19.67 11.34
N GLY A 164 4.15 -18.44 11.63
CA GLY A 164 5.05 -17.28 11.54
C GLY A 164 4.82 -16.41 10.30
N GLN A 165 4.52 -16.98 9.14
CA GLN A 165 4.29 -16.23 7.89
C GLN A 165 3.11 -15.24 7.95
N THR A 166 2.28 -15.35 8.93
CA THR A 166 1.06 -14.56 9.08
C THR A 166 1.30 -13.16 9.66
N LYS A 167 2.49 -12.91 10.19
CA LYS A 167 2.85 -11.68 10.90
C LYS A 167 4.02 -10.94 10.29
N ASP A 168 4.61 -11.50 9.24
CA ASP A 168 5.77 -10.88 8.60
C ASP A 168 5.36 -9.65 7.77
N PHE A 169 6.16 -8.63 7.88
CA PHE A 169 6.06 -7.47 7.00
C PHE A 169 6.70 -7.81 5.66
N THR A 170 5.89 -7.81 4.61
CA THR A 170 6.31 -8.22 3.26
C THR A 170 5.88 -7.21 2.21
N ASP A 171 6.47 -7.29 1.03
CA ASP A 171 6.07 -6.51 -0.15
C ASP A 171 4.62 -6.75 -0.60
N ARG A 172 4.00 -7.85 -0.17
CA ARG A 172 2.60 -8.18 -0.51
C ARG A 172 1.56 -7.22 0.04
N ILE A 173 1.90 -6.46 1.08
CA ILE A 173 1.01 -5.47 1.68
C ILE A 173 1.31 -4.05 1.21
N LEU A 174 2.31 -3.89 0.33
CA LEU A 174 2.64 -2.60 -0.26
C LEU A 174 1.74 -2.32 -1.46
N GLU A 175 1.08 -1.20 -1.42
CA GLU A 175 0.20 -0.71 -2.49
C GLU A 175 0.75 0.59 -3.08
N ASN A 176 0.44 0.84 -4.34
CA ASN A 176 0.77 2.11 -4.98
C ASN A 176 -0.06 3.23 -4.34
N GLY A 177 0.62 4.22 -3.76
CA GLY A 177 0.01 5.39 -3.13
C GLY A 177 -0.18 6.58 -4.06
N SER A 178 0.18 6.45 -5.33
CA SER A 178 0.03 7.54 -6.29
C SER A 178 -1.44 7.86 -6.53
N TYR A 179 -1.76 9.15 -6.58
CA TYR A 179 -3.11 9.58 -6.90
C TYR A 179 -3.13 10.94 -7.61
N MET A 180 -4.21 11.21 -8.31
CA MET A 180 -4.60 12.54 -8.78
C MET A 180 -6.01 12.86 -8.28
N ARG A 181 -6.18 14.03 -7.71
CA ARG A 181 -7.46 14.47 -7.13
C ARG A 181 -7.90 15.79 -7.74
N LEU A 182 -9.17 15.84 -8.10
CA LEU A 182 -9.87 17.10 -8.39
C LEU A 182 -10.36 17.69 -7.06
N SER A 183 -9.50 18.51 -6.45
CA SER A 183 -9.66 19.01 -5.07
C SER A 183 -10.73 20.07 -4.95
N ALA A 184 -10.93 20.85 -5.99
CA ALA A 184 -12.03 21.82 -6.03
C ALA A 184 -12.54 22.06 -7.46
N VAL A 185 -13.86 22.16 -7.59
CA VAL A 185 -14.54 22.67 -8.79
C VAL A 185 -15.49 23.76 -8.35
N THR A 186 -15.32 24.94 -8.90
CA THR A 186 -16.20 26.09 -8.61
C THR A 186 -16.82 26.60 -9.90
N LEU A 187 -18.14 26.58 -9.92
CA LEU A 187 -18.94 27.21 -10.96
C LEU A 187 -19.56 28.51 -10.41
N SER A 188 -19.31 29.62 -11.06
CA SER A 188 -19.81 30.93 -10.63
C SER A 188 -20.53 31.63 -11.77
N TYR A 189 -21.61 32.28 -11.43
CA TYR A 189 -22.35 33.10 -12.37
C TYR A 189 -22.61 34.49 -11.79
N GLN A 190 -22.37 35.53 -12.60
CA GLN A 190 -22.55 36.91 -12.21
C GLN A 190 -23.74 37.55 -12.97
N PHE A 191 -24.75 37.89 -12.22
CA PHE A 191 -25.88 38.62 -12.73
C PHE A 191 -25.60 40.13 -12.69
N ASN A 192 -25.70 40.79 -13.83
CA ASN A 192 -25.56 42.23 -13.92
C ASN A 192 -26.95 42.83 -14.17
N PHE A 193 -27.44 43.62 -13.24
CA PHE A 193 -28.76 44.27 -13.36
C PHE A 193 -28.60 45.69 -13.95
N LYS A 194 -29.69 46.16 -14.52
CA LYS A 194 -29.73 47.52 -15.08
C LYS A 194 -29.47 48.58 -14.00
N ARG A 195 -28.90 49.73 -14.39
CA ARG A 195 -28.45 50.81 -13.52
C ARG A 195 -29.55 51.41 -12.58
N THR A 196 -30.82 51.13 -12.83
CA THR A 196 -31.98 51.58 -12.07
C THR A 196 -32.35 50.66 -10.88
N SER A 197 -31.67 49.52 -10.72
CA SER A 197 -31.96 48.59 -9.65
C SER A 197 -31.15 48.89 -8.39
N VAL A 198 -31.72 48.67 -7.21
CA VAL A 198 -31.04 48.79 -5.90
C VAL A 198 -29.85 47.83 -5.81
N VAL A 199 -30.01 46.61 -6.35
CA VAL A 199 -28.97 45.61 -6.50
C VAL A 199 -28.38 45.72 -7.90
N LYS A 200 -27.13 46.09 -8.03
CA LYS A 200 -26.42 46.23 -9.32
C LYS A 200 -25.80 44.95 -9.82
N ASN A 201 -25.25 44.17 -8.91
CA ASN A 201 -24.59 42.90 -9.22
C ASN A 201 -24.98 41.85 -8.18
N LEU A 202 -25.19 40.62 -8.62
CA LEU A 202 -25.40 39.45 -7.76
C LEU A 202 -24.51 38.31 -8.28
N GLY A 203 -23.62 37.80 -7.45
CA GLY A 203 -22.80 36.63 -7.77
C GLY A 203 -23.33 35.40 -7.05
N LEU A 204 -23.52 34.32 -7.80
CA LEU A 204 -23.77 33.00 -7.24
C LEU A 204 -22.60 32.10 -7.56
N SER A 205 -22.13 31.36 -6.57
CA SER A 205 -21.07 30.36 -6.76
C SER A 205 -21.46 29.05 -6.11
N PHE A 206 -21.16 27.98 -6.81
CA PHE A 206 -21.31 26.61 -6.32
C PHE A 206 -19.95 25.93 -6.36
N THR A 207 -19.50 25.40 -5.22
CA THR A 207 -18.20 24.74 -5.09
C THR A 207 -18.38 23.33 -4.58
N VAL A 208 -17.78 22.38 -5.30
CA VAL A 208 -17.61 21.00 -4.86
C VAL A 208 -16.15 20.80 -4.48
N ARG A 209 -15.89 20.26 -3.29
CA ARG A 209 -14.54 19.90 -2.84
C ARG A 209 -14.38 18.40 -2.86
N ASN A 210 -13.14 17.94 -3.16
CA ASN A 210 -12.80 16.51 -3.29
C ASN A 210 -13.78 15.79 -4.23
N ALA A 211 -14.03 16.40 -5.41
CA ALA A 211 -15.04 15.93 -6.34
C ALA A 211 -14.70 14.55 -6.90
N PHE A 212 -13.42 14.27 -7.09
CA PHE A 212 -12.96 13.01 -7.66
C PHE A 212 -11.51 12.71 -7.30
N THR A 213 -11.19 11.40 -7.12
CA THR A 213 -9.82 10.90 -6.92
C THR A 213 -9.62 9.65 -7.77
N TRP A 214 -8.51 9.62 -8.51
CA TRP A 214 -8.08 8.50 -9.35
C TRP A 214 -6.88 7.81 -8.76
#